data_cba90b465cfae15873e8baa736c2e765
#
_entry.id   cba90b465cfae15873e8baa736c2e765
#
_cell.length_a   1.000
_cell.length_b   1.000
_cell.length_c   1.000
_cell.angle_alpha   90.00
_cell.angle_beta   90.00
_cell.angle_gamma   90.00
#
_symmetry.space_group_name_H-M   'P 1'
#
loop_
_entity.id
_entity.type
_entity.pdbx_description
1 polymer ?
#
loop_
_entity_poly.entity_id
_entity_poly.type
_entity_poly.pdbx_seq_one_letter_code
_entity_poly.pdbx_strand_id
1 'polypeptide(L)'
;MSTAQTVLNQSIQAGLFEEAQPVAIPPLPVEMSFDEKVVAAISAIKLQVQEGRHLVVAWSGGKDSSVTLNLAFSALRELKAEGVTIPTLHVIHSDTRMENPRVLMYNKGQIKSIEAYAEAAGIPARVWVASPTLSNDYLVAILTGRSIMSVGSNTKCSTMAKGSALDRIKRQVRAFVAEQTGVKPKHANLVSLIGTRFDESTARSIKMKERGESSIEAVDAMGDGQMVLSPIADWNTFDVFTYIGYVRSNKFEAYDNFDELVSIYRDANGGECMVNSFLSGKEQARPACGARLGCWSCSRISIDSSADAIISIEGGVYEWMAPLRDLRAYMIAKHFDPSARCWLARTVNEETGSIKIQPNAYSPSHCLDLLRIMLTIQIREEIAARKLGIAPRFTILDERQLIAIDFISARYGYQNSFVALRTYKEIYEGGKRYDIPDLESIPKHTEKDVAFRAEVPFADAEYHSAWRGFRNISHAMVDWESTTTLADGTIVQSANIGNEFEIDEEGAELFMAFELDYALERINLLDNPMAVVDYFVGLGTVTLYKGSLGEWDRMARMSNQIFAHGIKDILHDPQALVETLRAKFNVEPAAAIPTSERATLSQLEFWL
;
A
#
# COMPACT_ATOMS: atom_id res chain seq x y z
N MET A 1 14.35 -75.43 5.40
CA MET A 1 14.41 -74.64 4.14
C MET A 1 13.54 -75.37 3.15
N SER A 2 12.32 -75.07 2.89
CA SER A 2 11.57 -75.62 1.72
C SER A 2 10.11 -75.32 1.84
N THR A 3 9.32 -74.76 2.32
CA THR A 3 7.87 -74.62 2.06
C THR A 3 7.39 -73.15 1.94
N ALA A 4 8.10 -72.22 2.52
CA ALA A 4 7.76 -70.81 2.43
C ALA A 4 8.19 -70.13 1.11
N GLN A 5 9.27 -70.64 0.48
CA GLN A 5 9.83 -70.10 -0.77
C GLN A 5 9.00 -70.49 -2.01
N THR A 6 8.31 -71.64 -1.95
CA THR A 6 7.47 -72.14 -3.05
C THR A 6 6.10 -71.47 -3.11
N VAL A 7 5.57 -71.07 -1.97
CA VAL A 7 4.28 -70.32 -1.90
C VAL A 7 4.48 -68.84 -2.33
N LEU A 8 5.65 -68.26 -2.05
CA LEU A 8 5.92 -66.88 -2.44
C LEU A 8 6.14 -66.75 -3.97
N ASN A 9 6.77 -67.75 -4.62
CA ASN A 9 6.97 -67.74 -6.06
C ASN A 9 5.69 -68.06 -6.87
N GLN A 10 4.73 -68.75 -6.33
CA GLN A 10 3.43 -68.95 -6.99
C GLN A 10 2.51 -67.74 -6.92
N SER A 11 2.63 -66.91 -5.87
CA SER A 11 1.85 -65.69 -5.72
C SER A 11 2.37 -64.52 -6.60
N ILE A 12 3.65 -64.56 -6.96
CA ILE A 12 4.25 -63.52 -7.82
C ILE A 12 4.01 -63.80 -9.33
N GLN A 13 3.80 -65.03 -9.72
CA GLN A 13 3.53 -65.40 -11.14
C GLN A 13 2.04 -65.27 -11.54
N ALA A 14 1.10 -65.24 -10.60
CA ALA A 14 -0.32 -65.09 -10.91
C ALA A 14 -0.81 -63.63 -11.06
N GLY A 15 0.02 -62.65 -10.70
CA GLY A 15 -0.36 -61.22 -10.76
C GLY A 15 0.25 -60.43 -11.93
N LEU A 16 1.05 -61.06 -12.84
CA LEU A 16 1.84 -60.35 -13.83
C LEU A 16 1.29 -60.36 -15.26
N PHE A 17 0.14 -60.95 -15.49
CA PHE A 17 -0.49 -61.02 -16.82
C PHE A 17 -2.02 -60.90 -16.79
N GLU A 18 -2.58 -60.02 -15.95
CA GLU A 18 -3.86 -59.43 -16.29
C GLU A 18 -3.55 -58.33 -17.31
N GLU A 19 -3.97 -58.55 -18.57
CA GLU A 19 -3.96 -57.50 -19.60
C GLU A 19 -4.75 -56.31 -19.03
N ALA A 20 -4.00 -55.26 -18.60
CA ALA A 20 -4.60 -53.99 -18.26
C ALA A 20 -5.39 -53.52 -19.48
N GLN A 21 -6.71 -53.50 -19.39
CA GLN A 21 -7.53 -52.85 -20.41
C GLN A 21 -6.94 -51.45 -20.62
N PRO A 22 -6.77 -51.01 -21.88
CA PRO A 22 -6.25 -49.67 -22.14
C PRO A 22 -7.15 -48.68 -21.42
N VAL A 23 -6.61 -48.05 -20.37
CA VAL A 23 -7.24 -46.92 -19.74
C VAL A 23 -7.41 -45.89 -20.83
N ALA A 24 -8.66 -45.63 -21.25
CA ALA A 24 -8.94 -44.58 -22.19
C ALA A 24 -8.40 -43.28 -21.58
N ILE A 25 -7.29 -42.80 -22.11
CA ILE A 25 -6.76 -41.48 -21.73
C ILE A 25 -7.88 -40.51 -22.09
N PRO A 26 -8.48 -39.81 -21.11
CA PRO A 26 -9.48 -38.82 -21.44
C PRO A 26 -8.85 -37.89 -22.47
N PRO A 27 -9.57 -37.50 -23.53
CA PRO A 27 -9.04 -36.54 -24.49
C PRO A 27 -8.51 -35.35 -23.73
N LEU A 28 -7.27 -34.95 -24.01
CA LEU A 28 -6.69 -33.71 -23.46
C LEU A 28 -7.73 -32.61 -23.71
N PRO A 29 -8.05 -31.79 -22.72
CA PRO A 29 -8.96 -30.67 -22.94
C PRO A 29 -8.45 -29.90 -24.15
N VAL A 30 -9.31 -29.63 -25.11
CA VAL A 30 -8.96 -28.89 -26.32
C VAL A 30 -8.50 -27.54 -25.86
N GLU A 31 -7.21 -27.25 -25.96
CA GLU A 31 -6.63 -25.99 -25.57
C GLU A 31 -7.17 -24.93 -26.53
N MET A 32 -7.91 -23.93 -26.00
CA MET A 32 -8.45 -22.83 -26.80
C MET A 32 -7.31 -22.10 -27.51
N SER A 33 -7.48 -21.83 -28.79
CA SER A 33 -6.58 -20.93 -29.52
C SER A 33 -6.58 -19.54 -28.93
N PHE A 34 -5.56 -18.75 -29.20
CA PHE A 34 -5.48 -17.37 -28.69
C PHE A 34 -6.68 -16.52 -29.11
N ASP A 35 -7.11 -16.62 -30.38
CA ASP A 35 -8.25 -15.85 -30.89
C ASP A 35 -9.57 -16.28 -30.19
N GLU A 36 -9.76 -17.56 -29.90
CA GLU A 36 -10.89 -18.06 -29.11
C GLU A 36 -10.87 -17.53 -27.67
N LYS A 37 -9.70 -17.46 -27.04
CA LYS A 37 -9.53 -16.88 -25.69
C LYS A 37 -9.92 -15.40 -25.67
N VAL A 38 -9.57 -14.63 -26.70
CA VAL A 38 -9.94 -13.20 -26.82
C VAL A 38 -11.45 -13.06 -26.97
N VAL A 39 -12.06 -13.83 -27.86
CA VAL A 39 -13.52 -13.82 -28.08
C VAL A 39 -14.27 -14.22 -26.80
N ALA A 40 -13.81 -15.26 -26.10
CA ALA A 40 -14.41 -15.71 -24.86
C ALA A 40 -14.37 -14.61 -23.77
N ALA A 41 -13.22 -13.95 -23.61
CA ALA A 41 -13.05 -12.85 -22.64
C ALA A 41 -13.99 -11.66 -22.95
N ILE A 42 -14.06 -11.23 -24.21
CA ILE A 42 -14.98 -10.17 -24.65
C ILE A 42 -16.44 -10.58 -24.40
N SER A 43 -16.81 -11.81 -24.77
CA SER A 43 -18.16 -12.32 -24.58
C SER A 43 -18.57 -12.39 -23.11
N ALA A 44 -17.66 -12.85 -22.24
CA ALA A 44 -17.89 -12.88 -20.80
C ALA A 44 -18.12 -11.47 -20.22
N ILE A 45 -17.40 -10.45 -20.69
CA ILE A 45 -17.59 -9.06 -20.27
C ILE A 45 -18.93 -8.51 -20.83
N LYS A 46 -19.26 -8.77 -22.09
CA LYS A 46 -20.55 -8.36 -22.69
C LYS A 46 -21.74 -8.91 -21.91
N LEU A 47 -21.66 -10.17 -21.49
CA LEU A 47 -22.70 -10.81 -20.68
C LEU A 47 -22.96 -10.04 -19.38
N GLN A 48 -21.92 -9.53 -18.71
CA GLN A 48 -22.09 -8.77 -17.48
C GLN A 48 -22.92 -7.48 -17.71
N VAL A 49 -22.66 -6.79 -18.82
CA VAL A 49 -23.42 -5.59 -19.18
C VAL A 49 -24.87 -5.95 -19.54
N GLN A 50 -25.08 -7.03 -20.28
CA GLN A 50 -26.43 -7.51 -20.65
C GLN A 50 -27.25 -7.95 -19.41
N GLU A 51 -26.58 -8.42 -18.35
CA GLU A 51 -27.19 -8.71 -17.03
C GLU A 51 -27.40 -7.44 -16.17
N GLY A 52 -27.17 -6.27 -16.73
CA GLY A 52 -27.40 -4.97 -16.06
C GLY A 52 -26.33 -4.61 -15.03
N ARG A 53 -25.11 -5.19 -15.13
CA ARG A 53 -24.00 -4.82 -14.25
C ARG A 53 -23.18 -3.68 -14.82
N HIS A 54 -22.75 -2.78 -13.95
CA HIS A 54 -21.76 -1.77 -14.27
C HIS A 54 -20.36 -2.35 -14.11
N LEU A 55 -19.48 -2.11 -15.08
CA LEU A 55 -18.11 -2.62 -15.09
C LEU A 55 -17.20 -1.74 -14.24
N VAL A 56 -16.41 -2.37 -13.37
CA VAL A 56 -15.38 -1.73 -12.54
C VAL A 56 -14.05 -2.42 -12.80
N VAL A 57 -13.17 -1.80 -13.57
CA VAL A 57 -11.85 -2.37 -13.89
C VAL A 57 -10.83 -1.97 -12.85
N ALA A 58 -10.21 -2.94 -12.18
CA ALA A 58 -9.05 -2.73 -11.33
C ALA A 58 -7.79 -2.60 -12.19
N TRP A 59 -7.37 -1.35 -12.45
CA TRP A 59 -6.26 -1.06 -13.33
C TRP A 59 -5.02 -0.58 -12.55
N SER A 60 -3.92 -1.29 -12.68
CA SER A 60 -2.66 -0.99 -11.99
C SER A 60 -1.58 -0.39 -12.92
N GLY A 61 -1.86 -0.21 -14.19
CA GLY A 61 -0.87 0.15 -15.22
C GLY A 61 0.04 -1.01 -15.64
N GLY A 62 -0.11 -2.20 -15.07
CA GLY A 62 0.63 -3.39 -15.48
C GLY A 62 0.02 -4.07 -16.71
N LYS A 63 0.81 -4.92 -17.39
CA LYS A 63 0.42 -5.59 -18.64
C LYS A 63 -0.93 -6.30 -18.58
N ASP A 64 -1.16 -7.05 -17.50
CA ASP A 64 -2.37 -7.87 -17.36
C ASP A 64 -3.62 -6.99 -17.15
N SER A 65 -3.55 -5.97 -16.29
CA SER A 65 -4.66 -5.05 -16.07
C SER A 65 -4.92 -4.13 -17.27
N SER A 66 -3.90 -3.80 -18.05
CA SER A 66 -4.05 -2.99 -19.26
C SER A 66 -4.72 -3.77 -20.40
N VAL A 67 -4.39 -5.06 -20.55
CA VAL A 67 -5.11 -5.96 -21.47
C VAL A 67 -6.57 -6.12 -21.02
N THR A 68 -6.82 -6.34 -19.73
CA THR A 68 -8.19 -6.45 -19.20
C THR A 68 -9.03 -5.20 -19.46
N LEU A 69 -8.44 -4.01 -19.27
CA LEU A 69 -9.10 -2.75 -19.57
C LEU A 69 -9.41 -2.61 -21.07
N ASN A 70 -8.48 -2.98 -21.92
CA ASN A 70 -8.70 -2.92 -23.37
C ASN A 70 -9.78 -3.91 -23.84
N LEU A 71 -9.84 -5.11 -23.26
CA LEU A 71 -10.94 -6.06 -23.50
C LEU A 71 -12.29 -5.50 -23.07
N ALA A 72 -12.34 -4.76 -21.95
CA ALA A 72 -13.55 -4.09 -21.51
C ALA A 72 -14.00 -2.99 -22.52
N PHE A 73 -13.07 -2.19 -23.02
CA PHE A 73 -13.37 -1.23 -24.09
C PHE A 73 -13.88 -1.93 -25.37
N SER A 74 -13.25 -3.04 -25.77
CA SER A 74 -13.67 -3.81 -26.94
C SER A 74 -15.11 -4.34 -26.78
N ALA A 75 -15.42 -4.91 -25.62
CA ALA A 75 -16.77 -5.38 -25.30
C ALA A 75 -17.81 -4.25 -25.35
N LEU A 76 -17.50 -3.08 -24.80
CA LEU A 76 -18.42 -1.93 -24.80
C LEU A 76 -18.60 -1.35 -26.20
N ARG A 77 -17.56 -1.32 -27.05
CA ARG A 77 -17.69 -0.90 -28.45
C ARG A 77 -18.60 -1.83 -29.25
N GLU A 78 -18.42 -3.14 -29.09
CA GLU A 78 -19.27 -4.13 -29.75
C GLU A 78 -20.74 -3.97 -29.32
N LEU A 79 -21.01 -3.88 -28.02
CA LEU A 79 -22.36 -3.67 -27.51
C LEU A 79 -22.99 -2.36 -28.03
N LYS A 80 -22.18 -1.30 -28.09
CA LYS A 80 -22.61 -0.02 -28.65
C LYS A 80 -22.97 -0.15 -30.14
N ALA A 81 -22.17 -0.87 -30.92
CA ALA A 81 -22.46 -1.14 -32.34
C ALA A 81 -23.71 -2.02 -32.53
N GLU A 82 -24.02 -2.89 -31.58
CA GLU A 82 -25.22 -3.70 -31.50
C GLU A 82 -26.46 -2.88 -31.05
N GLY A 83 -26.30 -1.59 -30.74
CA GLY A 83 -27.37 -0.71 -30.29
C GLY A 83 -27.76 -0.87 -28.82
N VAL A 84 -26.94 -1.56 -28.02
CA VAL A 84 -27.16 -1.72 -26.58
C VAL A 84 -26.75 -0.44 -25.85
N THR A 85 -27.59 0.02 -24.94
CA THR A 85 -27.22 1.12 -24.02
C THR A 85 -26.14 0.64 -23.07
N ILE A 86 -24.95 1.26 -23.15
CA ILE A 86 -23.81 0.89 -22.33
C ILE A 86 -23.74 1.74 -21.05
N PRO A 87 -23.45 1.11 -19.89
CA PRO A 87 -23.25 1.83 -18.64
C PRO A 87 -21.89 2.54 -18.61
N THR A 88 -21.71 3.44 -17.63
CA THR A 88 -20.40 4.05 -17.37
C THR A 88 -19.38 2.98 -16.99
N LEU A 89 -18.24 2.95 -17.68
CA LEU A 89 -17.06 2.15 -17.31
C LEU A 89 -16.31 2.85 -16.18
N HIS A 90 -16.16 2.18 -15.05
CA HIS A 90 -15.37 2.69 -13.94
C HIS A 90 -13.98 2.05 -13.96
N VAL A 91 -12.94 2.87 -14.01
CA VAL A 91 -11.54 2.42 -13.94
C VAL A 91 -10.96 2.86 -12.60
N ILE A 92 -10.56 1.92 -11.75
CA ILE A 92 -9.97 2.23 -10.44
C ILE A 92 -8.46 2.02 -10.53
N HIS A 93 -7.70 3.09 -10.31
CA HIS A 93 -6.25 3.09 -10.15
C HIS A 93 -5.88 3.33 -8.69
N SER A 94 -4.90 2.58 -8.16
CA SER A 94 -4.37 2.79 -6.82
C SER A 94 -3.03 3.52 -6.89
N ASP A 95 -2.99 4.76 -6.42
CA ASP A 95 -1.77 5.51 -6.18
C ASP A 95 -1.37 5.38 -4.70
N THR A 96 -0.29 4.67 -4.43
CA THR A 96 0.22 4.44 -3.06
C THR A 96 1.11 5.56 -2.56
N ARG A 97 1.42 6.56 -3.38
CA ARG A 97 2.43 7.62 -3.18
C ARG A 97 3.88 7.12 -3.04
N MET A 98 4.10 5.81 -3.17
CA MET A 98 5.42 5.18 -3.04
C MET A 98 5.79 4.36 -4.28
N GLU A 99 5.09 4.50 -5.37
CA GLU A 99 5.32 3.69 -6.57
C GLU A 99 6.66 4.03 -7.22
N ASN A 100 7.17 3.07 -8.00
CA ASN A 100 8.35 3.34 -8.81
C ASN A 100 8.09 4.57 -9.69
N PRO A 101 8.94 5.63 -9.67
CA PRO A 101 8.65 6.87 -10.38
C PRO A 101 8.45 6.68 -11.88
N ARG A 102 9.17 5.74 -12.52
CA ARG A 102 9.00 5.42 -13.94
C ARG A 102 7.58 4.92 -14.24
N VAL A 103 7.05 4.06 -13.34
CA VAL A 103 5.68 3.54 -13.45
C VAL A 103 4.65 4.62 -13.14
N LEU A 104 4.93 5.47 -12.14
CA LEU A 104 4.04 6.59 -11.78
C LEU A 104 3.87 7.57 -12.94
N MET A 105 4.98 7.94 -13.61
CA MET A 105 4.95 8.83 -14.79
C MET A 105 4.14 8.20 -15.92
N TYR A 106 4.37 6.92 -16.21
CA TYR A 106 3.60 6.15 -17.19
C TYR A 106 2.11 6.16 -16.84
N ASN A 107 1.74 5.79 -15.62
CA ASN A 107 0.34 5.72 -15.20
C ASN A 107 -0.40 7.07 -15.33
N LYS A 108 0.28 8.18 -14.99
CA LYS A 108 -0.29 9.54 -15.18
C LYS A 108 -0.57 9.85 -16.66
N GLY A 109 0.31 9.42 -17.56
CA GLY A 109 0.09 9.53 -19.00
C GLY A 109 -1.08 8.66 -19.46
N GLN A 110 -1.11 7.42 -19.00
CA GLN A 110 -2.13 6.45 -19.37
C GLN A 110 -3.55 6.85 -18.93
N ILE A 111 -3.71 7.47 -17.76
CA ILE A 111 -5.02 7.98 -17.32
C ILE A 111 -5.59 8.95 -18.36
N LYS A 112 -4.77 9.88 -18.86
CA LYS A 112 -5.19 10.82 -19.91
C LYS A 112 -5.52 10.11 -21.23
N SER A 113 -4.75 9.08 -21.61
CA SER A 113 -5.04 8.27 -22.81
C SER A 113 -6.34 7.50 -22.68
N ILE A 114 -6.63 6.93 -21.50
CA ILE A 114 -7.89 6.23 -21.21
C ILE A 114 -9.10 7.19 -21.37
N GLU A 115 -9.01 8.37 -20.77
CA GLU A 115 -10.09 9.38 -20.85
C GLU A 115 -10.30 9.88 -22.27
N ALA A 116 -9.22 10.23 -22.99
CA ALA A 116 -9.28 10.69 -24.37
C ALA A 116 -9.84 9.62 -25.32
N TYR A 117 -9.44 8.36 -25.14
CA TYR A 117 -9.96 7.25 -25.94
C TYR A 117 -11.46 7.02 -25.67
N ALA A 118 -11.87 7.03 -24.41
CA ALA A 118 -13.26 6.85 -24.04
C ALA A 118 -14.15 7.93 -24.64
N GLU A 119 -13.70 9.19 -24.61
CA GLU A 119 -14.38 10.32 -25.24
C GLU A 119 -14.49 10.13 -26.77
N ALA A 120 -13.37 9.83 -27.43
CA ALA A 120 -13.33 9.61 -28.89
C ALA A 120 -14.22 8.44 -29.35
N ALA A 121 -14.26 7.34 -28.58
CA ALA A 121 -15.12 6.20 -28.83
C ALA A 121 -16.58 6.44 -28.43
N GLY A 122 -16.87 7.55 -27.72
CA GLY A 122 -18.18 7.85 -27.16
C GLY A 122 -18.65 6.78 -26.17
N ILE A 123 -17.72 6.28 -25.35
CA ILE A 123 -17.97 5.35 -24.26
C ILE A 123 -17.93 6.13 -22.95
N PRO A 124 -19.01 6.19 -22.16
CA PRO A 124 -18.97 6.86 -20.88
C PRO A 124 -17.98 6.12 -19.96
N ALA A 125 -16.93 6.80 -19.55
CA ALA A 125 -15.93 6.24 -18.65
C ALA A 125 -15.52 7.25 -17.57
N ARG A 126 -15.11 6.74 -16.41
CA ARG A 126 -14.59 7.54 -15.31
C ARG A 126 -13.42 6.84 -14.65
N VAL A 127 -12.29 7.55 -14.57
CA VAL A 127 -11.14 7.08 -13.83
C VAL A 127 -11.21 7.58 -12.39
N TRP A 128 -10.99 6.67 -11.44
CA TRP A 128 -10.98 6.91 -10.01
C TRP A 128 -9.58 6.62 -9.47
N VAL A 129 -8.95 7.61 -8.86
CA VAL A 129 -7.63 7.42 -8.25
C VAL A 129 -7.78 7.20 -6.75
N ALA A 130 -7.41 6.00 -6.30
CA ALA A 130 -7.45 5.61 -4.89
C ALA A 130 -6.08 5.91 -4.24
N SER A 131 -6.00 7.03 -3.52
CA SER A 131 -4.82 7.40 -2.73
C SER A 131 -5.10 7.24 -1.23
N PRO A 132 -4.11 6.85 -0.41
CA PRO A 132 -4.28 6.76 1.03
C PRO A 132 -4.61 8.14 1.63
N THR A 133 -5.40 8.15 2.70
CA THR A 133 -5.54 9.34 3.54
C THR A 133 -4.23 9.59 4.28
N LEU A 134 -4.03 10.80 4.79
CA LEU A 134 -2.81 11.13 5.57
C LEU A 134 -2.66 10.26 6.81
N SER A 135 -3.76 9.84 7.44
CA SER A 135 -3.75 8.88 8.55
C SER A 135 -3.26 7.49 8.14
N ASN A 136 -3.43 7.10 6.87
CA ASN A 136 -3.04 5.79 6.33
C ASN A 136 -1.85 5.90 5.35
N ASP A 137 -1.25 7.08 5.23
CA ASP A 137 -0.03 7.26 4.46
C ASP A 137 1.13 6.52 5.13
N TYR A 138 1.77 5.63 4.37
CA TYR A 138 2.77 4.74 4.94
C TYR A 138 4.08 5.46 5.31
N LEU A 139 4.51 6.45 4.52
CA LEU A 139 5.70 7.24 4.84
C LEU A 139 5.44 8.14 6.06
N VAL A 140 4.27 8.78 6.12
CA VAL A 140 3.85 9.55 7.30
C VAL A 140 3.82 8.65 8.53
N ALA A 141 3.29 7.43 8.42
CA ALA A 141 3.25 6.49 9.55
C ALA A 141 4.65 6.05 10.01
N ILE A 142 5.60 5.86 9.09
CA ILE A 142 7.00 5.56 9.41
C ILE A 142 7.65 6.75 10.12
N LEU A 143 7.56 7.95 9.54
CA LEU A 143 8.22 9.15 10.04
C LEU A 143 7.66 9.67 11.36
N THR A 144 6.47 9.24 11.73
CA THR A 144 5.81 9.61 13.00
C THR A 144 5.82 8.52 14.05
N GLY A 145 6.56 7.43 13.84
CA GLY A 145 6.62 6.32 14.79
C GLY A 145 5.34 5.50 14.90
N ARG A 146 4.38 5.63 13.98
CA ARG A 146 3.13 4.84 13.94
C ARG A 146 3.32 3.45 13.32
N SER A 147 4.33 3.28 12.52
CA SER A 147 4.65 2.03 11.85
C SER A 147 6.14 1.86 11.67
N ILE A 148 6.53 0.63 11.40
CA ILE A 148 7.86 0.26 10.92
C ILE A 148 7.73 -0.33 9.52
N MET A 149 8.85 -0.49 8.81
CA MET A 149 8.83 -1.13 7.50
C MET A 149 8.26 -2.54 7.57
N SER A 150 7.47 -2.89 6.55
CA SER A 150 6.92 -4.25 6.40
C SER A 150 7.96 -5.16 5.78
N VAL A 151 8.45 -6.15 6.51
CA VAL A 151 9.44 -7.12 6.04
C VAL A 151 8.84 -8.53 5.95
N GLY A 152 9.40 -9.36 5.08
CA GLY A 152 8.96 -10.75 4.90
C GLY A 152 7.50 -10.89 4.48
N SER A 153 6.72 -11.66 5.23
CA SER A 153 5.30 -11.89 4.96
C SER A 153 4.37 -10.75 5.39
N ASN A 154 4.87 -9.80 6.18
CA ASN A 154 4.07 -8.67 6.66
C ASN A 154 3.59 -7.78 5.50
N THR A 155 2.28 -7.59 5.39
CA THR A 155 1.62 -6.83 4.32
C THR A 155 1.01 -5.50 4.80
N LYS A 156 1.35 -5.04 6.01
CA LYS A 156 0.77 -3.82 6.60
C LYS A 156 0.90 -2.60 5.69
N CYS A 157 2.02 -2.44 4.97
CA CYS A 157 2.19 -1.38 3.98
C CYS A 157 1.11 -1.41 2.89
N SER A 158 0.76 -2.60 2.39
CA SER A 158 -0.28 -2.75 1.36
C SER A 158 -1.67 -2.46 1.92
N THR A 159 -1.96 -2.92 3.14
CA THR A 159 -3.24 -2.65 3.80
C THR A 159 -3.42 -1.15 4.05
N MET A 160 -2.40 -0.46 4.54
CA MET A 160 -2.44 0.98 4.78
C MET A 160 -2.54 1.78 3.47
N ALA A 161 -1.65 1.52 2.51
CA ALA A 161 -1.57 2.33 1.31
C ALA A 161 -2.66 2.03 0.26
N LYS A 162 -3.23 0.82 0.25
CA LYS A 162 -4.20 0.38 -0.77
C LYS A 162 -5.57 0.05 -0.20
N GLY A 163 -5.64 -0.72 0.89
CA GLY A 163 -6.89 -1.31 1.39
C GLY A 163 -7.97 -0.25 1.63
N SER A 164 -7.76 0.64 2.60
CA SER A 164 -8.74 1.67 2.96
C SER A 164 -9.06 2.63 1.82
N ALA A 165 -8.06 2.96 0.97
CA ALA A 165 -8.25 3.81 -0.19
C ALA A 165 -9.17 3.15 -1.23
N LEU A 166 -8.93 1.88 -1.55
CA LEU A 166 -9.76 1.13 -2.49
C LEU A 166 -11.18 0.97 -1.97
N ASP A 167 -11.37 0.69 -0.68
CA ASP A 167 -12.70 0.55 -0.09
C ASP A 167 -13.48 1.86 -0.11
N ARG A 168 -12.79 3.01 0.09
CA ARG A 168 -13.39 4.33 -0.06
C ARG A 168 -13.85 4.56 -1.50
N ILE A 169 -13.00 4.32 -2.49
CA ILE A 169 -13.36 4.48 -3.90
C ILE A 169 -14.49 3.54 -4.31
N LYS A 170 -14.47 2.27 -3.89
CA LYS A 170 -15.57 1.35 -4.16
C LYS A 170 -16.92 1.88 -3.62
N ARG A 171 -16.93 2.48 -2.43
CA ARG A 171 -18.14 3.12 -1.88
C ARG A 171 -18.59 4.31 -2.73
N GLN A 172 -17.66 5.15 -3.20
CA GLN A 172 -17.97 6.27 -4.09
C GLN A 172 -18.53 5.81 -5.44
N VAL A 173 -17.94 4.76 -6.04
CA VAL A 173 -18.47 4.15 -7.28
C VAL A 173 -19.87 3.61 -7.06
N ARG A 174 -20.12 2.91 -5.94
CA ARG A 174 -21.46 2.42 -5.60
C ARG A 174 -22.47 3.56 -5.43
N ALA A 175 -22.10 4.64 -4.77
CA ALA A 175 -22.94 5.82 -4.61
C ALA A 175 -23.25 6.47 -5.96
N PHE A 176 -22.26 6.62 -6.82
CA PHE A 176 -22.40 7.17 -8.16
C PHE A 176 -23.36 6.34 -9.04
N VAL A 177 -23.19 5.01 -9.06
CA VAL A 177 -24.07 4.11 -9.81
C VAL A 177 -25.48 4.11 -9.24
N ALA A 178 -25.59 4.17 -7.91
CA ALA A 178 -26.89 4.24 -7.22
C ALA A 178 -27.68 5.50 -7.59
N GLU A 179 -27.00 6.64 -7.69
CA GLU A 179 -27.58 7.90 -8.13
C GLU A 179 -28.07 7.82 -9.60
N GLN A 180 -27.26 7.25 -10.48
CA GLN A 180 -27.63 7.08 -11.90
C GLN A 180 -28.81 6.13 -12.10
N THR A 181 -28.90 5.08 -11.29
CA THR A 181 -29.91 4.01 -11.46
C THR A 181 -31.13 4.16 -10.54
N GLY A 182 -31.12 5.12 -9.63
CA GLY A 182 -32.22 5.34 -8.68
C GLY A 182 -32.36 4.26 -7.59
N VAL A 183 -31.31 3.44 -7.37
CA VAL A 183 -31.29 2.38 -6.33
C VAL A 183 -30.51 2.83 -5.10
N LYS A 184 -30.62 2.10 -4.00
CA LYS A 184 -29.75 2.35 -2.83
C LYS A 184 -28.31 1.84 -3.12
N PRO A 185 -27.24 2.48 -2.59
CA PRO A 185 -25.84 2.10 -2.87
C PRO A 185 -25.53 0.61 -2.65
N LYS A 186 -26.14 -0.02 -1.63
CA LYS A 186 -25.98 -1.47 -1.37
C LYS A 186 -26.59 -2.38 -2.45
N HIS A 187 -27.46 -1.85 -3.30
CA HIS A 187 -28.10 -2.57 -4.40
C HIS A 187 -27.54 -2.17 -5.77
N ALA A 188 -26.50 -1.35 -5.81
CA ALA A 188 -25.81 -1.05 -7.06
C ALA A 188 -25.21 -2.35 -7.64
N ASN A 189 -25.62 -2.68 -8.87
CA ASN A 189 -25.22 -3.91 -9.55
C ASN A 189 -23.88 -3.71 -10.24
N LEU A 190 -22.78 -4.14 -9.59
CA LEU A 190 -21.41 -3.96 -10.06
C LEU A 190 -20.73 -5.31 -10.29
N VAL A 191 -19.81 -5.35 -11.25
CA VAL A 191 -18.84 -6.44 -11.42
C VAL A 191 -17.44 -5.87 -11.50
N SER A 192 -16.52 -6.41 -10.70
CA SER A 192 -15.11 -6.05 -10.72
C SER A 192 -14.37 -6.92 -11.74
N LEU A 193 -13.77 -6.30 -12.75
CA LEU A 193 -12.90 -6.94 -13.72
C LEU A 193 -11.46 -6.88 -13.22
N ILE A 194 -10.84 -8.03 -13.02
CA ILE A 194 -9.48 -8.15 -12.47
C ILE A 194 -8.59 -8.91 -13.45
N GLY A 195 -7.41 -8.35 -13.73
CA GLY A 195 -6.42 -8.96 -14.62
C GLY A 195 -5.55 -10.02 -13.93
N THR A 196 -6.14 -10.90 -13.11
CA THR A 196 -5.44 -12.00 -12.45
C THR A 196 -5.42 -13.25 -13.33
N ARG A 197 -4.34 -14.03 -13.25
CA ARG A 197 -4.15 -15.24 -14.03
C ARG A 197 -3.68 -16.40 -13.17
N PHE A 198 -4.14 -17.61 -13.47
CA PHE A 198 -3.65 -18.83 -12.79
C PHE A 198 -2.15 -19.07 -13.01
N ASP A 199 -1.60 -18.64 -14.14
CA ASP A 199 -0.18 -18.77 -14.50
C ASP A 199 0.76 -17.80 -13.74
N GLU A 200 0.26 -16.84 -12.98
CA GLU A 200 1.08 -15.77 -12.37
C GLU A 200 1.99 -16.26 -11.22
N SER A 201 1.46 -17.11 -10.35
CA SER A 201 2.20 -17.82 -9.31
C SER A 201 1.35 -18.90 -8.66
N THR A 202 1.99 -19.96 -8.14
CA THR A 202 1.30 -21.05 -7.45
C THR A 202 0.42 -20.56 -6.30
N ALA A 203 0.93 -19.64 -5.46
CA ALA A 203 0.17 -19.11 -4.33
C ALA A 203 -1.08 -18.30 -4.78
N ARG A 204 -0.98 -17.59 -5.92
CA ARG A 204 -2.12 -16.85 -6.48
C ARG A 204 -3.13 -17.79 -7.09
N SER A 205 -2.66 -18.79 -7.84
CA SER A 205 -3.50 -19.83 -8.44
C SER A 205 -4.36 -20.56 -7.40
N ILE A 206 -3.76 -20.95 -6.26
CA ILE A 206 -4.49 -21.59 -5.16
C ILE A 206 -5.61 -20.67 -4.65
N LYS A 207 -5.29 -19.42 -4.34
CA LYS A 207 -6.29 -18.45 -3.83
C LYS A 207 -7.40 -18.13 -4.84
N MET A 208 -7.09 -18.05 -6.14
CA MET A 208 -8.09 -17.86 -7.19
C MET A 208 -9.04 -19.05 -7.28
N LYS A 209 -8.50 -20.29 -7.20
CA LYS A 209 -9.30 -21.53 -7.18
C LYS A 209 -10.18 -21.62 -5.93
N GLU A 210 -9.64 -21.28 -4.76
CA GLU A 210 -10.41 -21.23 -3.50
C GLU A 210 -11.58 -20.26 -3.57
N ARG A 211 -11.43 -19.13 -4.27
CA ARG A 211 -12.48 -18.13 -4.48
C ARG A 211 -13.39 -18.43 -5.67
N GLY A 212 -13.12 -19.50 -6.41
CA GLY A 212 -13.88 -19.88 -7.60
C GLY A 212 -13.75 -18.90 -8.76
N GLU A 213 -12.67 -18.08 -8.83
CA GLU A 213 -12.49 -17.11 -9.91
C GLU A 213 -12.49 -17.79 -11.27
N SER A 214 -13.14 -17.15 -12.25
CA SER A 214 -13.37 -17.69 -13.59
C SER A 214 -13.11 -16.63 -14.66
N SER A 215 -12.75 -17.11 -15.88
CA SER A 215 -12.61 -16.26 -17.08
C SER A 215 -13.95 -16.02 -17.80
N ILE A 216 -14.97 -16.79 -17.50
CA ILE A 216 -16.26 -16.80 -18.21
C ILE A 216 -17.43 -16.37 -17.30
N GLU A 217 -17.39 -16.66 -16.02
CA GLU A 217 -18.47 -16.40 -15.09
C GLU A 217 -18.05 -15.44 -13.99
N ALA A 218 -18.87 -14.44 -13.70
CA ALA A 218 -18.66 -13.60 -12.53
C ALA A 218 -19.08 -14.36 -11.26
N VAL A 219 -18.23 -14.33 -10.26
CA VAL A 219 -18.42 -15.04 -8.98
C VAL A 219 -18.42 -14.08 -7.80
N ASP A 220 -19.17 -14.38 -6.76
CA ASP A 220 -19.07 -13.69 -5.46
C ASP A 220 -17.86 -14.26 -4.70
N ALA A 221 -16.67 -13.73 -5.01
CA ALA A 221 -15.41 -14.27 -4.53
C ALA A 221 -15.20 -14.10 -3.00
N MET A 222 -15.97 -13.21 -2.34
CA MET A 222 -15.83 -12.91 -0.92
C MET A 222 -17.07 -13.25 -0.10
N GLY A 223 -18.18 -13.64 -0.75
CA GLY A 223 -19.44 -13.90 -0.07
C GLY A 223 -20.16 -12.64 0.44
N ASP A 224 -19.76 -11.47 -0.06
CA ASP A 224 -20.27 -10.15 0.34
C ASP A 224 -21.16 -9.49 -0.74
N GLY A 225 -21.50 -10.24 -1.79
CA GLY A 225 -22.30 -9.79 -2.92
C GLY A 225 -21.52 -8.97 -3.95
N GLN A 226 -20.18 -8.93 -3.85
CA GLN A 226 -19.34 -8.27 -4.84
C GLN A 226 -18.91 -9.24 -5.93
N MET A 227 -19.51 -9.10 -7.11
CA MET A 227 -19.18 -9.95 -8.25
C MET A 227 -17.79 -9.62 -8.81
N VAL A 228 -17.01 -10.66 -9.09
CA VAL A 228 -15.67 -10.58 -9.67
C VAL A 228 -15.62 -11.46 -10.92
N LEU A 229 -15.09 -10.92 -12.01
CA LEU A 229 -14.76 -11.64 -13.22
C LEU A 229 -13.27 -11.43 -13.53
N SER A 230 -12.55 -12.49 -13.79
CA SER A 230 -11.14 -12.46 -14.20
C SER A 230 -11.00 -12.87 -15.67
N PRO A 231 -11.29 -11.98 -16.65
CA PRO A 231 -11.49 -12.38 -18.06
C PRO A 231 -10.29 -13.08 -18.70
N ILE A 232 -9.09 -12.87 -18.13
CA ILE A 232 -7.84 -13.45 -18.60
C ILE A 232 -7.28 -14.54 -17.64
N ALA A 233 -8.14 -15.11 -16.75
CA ALA A 233 -7.69 -16.07 -15.73
C ALA A 233 -6.92 -17.26 -16.33
N ASP A 234 -7.37 -17.77 -17.47
CA ASP A 234 -6.79 -18.93 -18.16
C ASP A 234 -5.68 -18.57 -19.17
N TRP A 235 -5.32 -17.27 -19.26
CA TRP A 235 -4.26 -16.83 -20.16
C TRP A 235 -2.89 -17.07 -19.51
N ASN A 236 -1.93 -17.50 -20.32
CA ASN A 236 -0.54 -17.53 -19.92
C ASN A 236 0.17 -16.18 -20.23
N THR A 237 1.43 -16.06 -19.82
CA THR A 237 2.21 -14.83 -20.07
C THR A 237 2.40 -14.56 -21.57
N PHE A 238 2.49 -15.60 -22.39
CA PHE A 238 2.61 -15.49 -23.85
C PHE A 238 1.34 -14.91 -24.47
N ASP A 239 0.16 -15.36 -24.05
CA ASP A 239 -1.13 -14.84 -24.53
C ASP A 239 -1.23 -13.33 -24.30
N VAL A 240 -0.83 -12.84 -23.10
CA VAL A 240 -0.84 -11.40 -22.75
C VAL A 240 0.08 -10.60 -23.67
N PHE A 241 1.30 -11.07 -23.92
CA PHE A 241 2.23 -10.38 -24.81
C PHE A 241 1.83 -10.50 -26.29
N THR A 242 1.18 -11.59 -26.69
CA THR A 242 0.60 -11.72 -28.03
C THR A 242 -0.49 -10.69 -28.25
N TYR A 243 -1.38 -10.48 -27.25
CA TYR A 243 -2.40 -9.44 -27.31
C TYR A 243 -1.77 -8.05 -27.49
N ILE A 244 -0.76 -7.73 -26.67
CA ILE A 244 -0.02 -6.47 -26.76
C ILE A 244 0.64 -6.32 -28.13
N GLY A 245 1.22 -7.40 -28.67
CA GLY A 245 1.80 -7.43 -30.03
C GLY A 245 0.77 -7.14 -31.12
N TYR A 246 -0.46 -7.66 -30.98
CA TYR A 246 -1.55 -7.38 -31.93
C TYR A 246 -2.04 -5.93 -31.85
N VAL A 247 -2.06 -5.33 -30.67
CA VAL A 247 -2.33 -3.90 -30.51
C VAL A 247 -1.24 -3.06 -31.20
N ARG A 248 0.03 -3.37 -30.95
CA ARG A 248 1.17 -2.66 -31.55
C ARG A 248 1.23 -2.78 -33.08
N SER A 249 0.74 -3.87 -33.63
CA SER A 249 0.62 -4.09 -35.08
C SER A 249 -0.67 -3.53 -35.68
N ASN A 250 -1.47 -2.79 -34.89
CA ASN A 250 -2.80 -2.25 -35.28
C ASN A 250 -3.80 -3.35 -35.71
N LYS A 251 -3.62 -4.60 -35.28
CA LYS A 251 -4.60 -5.67 -35.49
C LYS A 251 -5.78 -5.51 -34.53
N PHE A 252 -5.51 -5.07 -33.30
CA PHE A 252 -6.53 -4.71 -32.30
C PHE A 252 -6.49 -3.21 -32.03
N GLU A 253 -7.66 -2.61 -31.95
CA GLU A 253 -7.82 -1.22 -31.51
C GLU A 253 -7.70 -1.16 -29.98
N ALA A 254 -6.99 -0.13 -29.48
CA ALA A 254 -6.74 0.03 -28.07
C ALA A 254 -6.66 1.52 -27.66
N TYR A 255 -6.82 1.78 -26.36
CA TYR A 255 -6.66 3.12 -25.78
C TYR A 255 -5.21 3.61 -25.75
N ASP A 256 -4.26 2.72 -25.98
CA ASP A 256 -2.82 3.00 -26.07
C ASP A 256 -2.15 1.96 -26.96
N ASN A 257 -1.02 2.31 -27.57
CA ASN A 257 -0.23 1.39 -28.38
C ASN A 257 0.65 0.44 -27.55
N PHE A 258 0.74 0.64 -26.24
CA PHE A 258 1.54 -0.12 -25.30
C PHE A 258 3.07 -0.14 -25.53
N ASP A 259 3.60 0.75 -26.38
CA ASP A 259 5.04 0.83 -26.64
C ASP A 259 5.83 1.18 -25.37
N GLU A 260 5.34 2.15 -24.61
CA GLU A 260 5.97 2.54 -23.35
C GLU A 260 5.88 1.45 -22.29
N LEU A 261 4.74 0.73 -22.20
CA LEU A 261 4.57 -0.41 -21.32
C LEU A 261 5.60 -1.51 -21.60
N VAL A 262 5.77 -1.87 -22.89
CA VAL A 262 6.77 -2.84 -23.32
C VAL A 262 8.18 -2.37 -23.00
N SER A 263 8.47 -1.08 -23.18
CA SER A 263 9.77 -0.50 -22.81
C SER A 263 10.05 -0.66 -21.32
N ILE A 264 9.07 -0.35 -20.45
CA ILE A 264 9.22 -0.50 -18.98
C ILE A 264 9.57 -1.94 -18.60
N TYR A 265 8.86 -2.93 -19.17
CA TYR A 265 9.14 -4.33 -18.89
C TYR A 265 10.50 -4.80 -19.45
N ARG A 266 10.89 -4.32 -20.64
CA ARG A 266 12.21 -4.57 -21.20
C ARG A 266 13.32 -4.01 -20.32
N ASP A 267 13.16 -2.75 -19.90
CA ASP A 267 14.12 -2.02 -19.08
C ASP A 267 14.28 -2.70 -17.70
N ALA A 268 13.18 -3.15 -17.11
CA ALA A 268 13.17 -3.90 -15.85
C ALA A 268 13.79 -5.31 -15.93
N ASN A 269 13.99 -5.84 -17.13
CA ASN A 269 14.65 -7.12 -17.39
C ASN A 269 16.08 -6.96 -17.96
N GLY A 270 16.71 -5.81 -17.80
CA GLY A 270 18.08 -5.58 -18.26
C GLY A 270 18.23 -5.43 -19.78
N GLY A 271 17.21 -4.92 -20.47
CA GLY A 271 17.23 -4.65 -21.91
C GLY A 271 16.76 -5.83 -22.78
N GLU A 272 16.54 -7.02 -22.21
CA GLU A 272 16.03 -8.18 -22.96
C GLU A 272 14.50 -8.08 -23.15
N CYS A 273 14.07 -7.93 -24.39
CA CYS A 273 12.65 -7.91 -24.75
C CYS A 273 12.15 -9.34 -25.03
N MET A 274 11.23 -9.85 -24.21
CA MET A 274 10.58 -11.14 -24.45
C MET A 274 9.82 -11.17 -25.78
N VAL A 275 9.20 -10.06 -26.19
CA VAL A 275 8.46 -9.96 -27.45
C VAL A 275 9.40 -10.23 -28.65
N ASN A 276 10.61 -9.72 -28.64
CA ASN A 276 11.58 -9.95 -29.70
C ASN A 276 12.15 -11.37 -29.71
N SER A 277 12.29 -12.03 -28.55
CA SER A 277 12.74 -13.42 -28.49
C SER A 277 11.70 -14.41 -29.01
N PHE A 278 10.41 -14.11 -28.81
CA PHE A 278 9.31 -14.92 -29.37
C PHE A 278 9.17 -14.75 -30.89
N LEU A 279 9.28 -13.52 -31.39
CA LEU A 279 9.23 -13.27 -32.84
C LEU A 279 10.43 -13.87 -33.61
N SER A 280 11.55 -14.14 -32.94
CA SER A 280 12.76 -14.72 -33.54
C SER A 280 12.81 -16.25 -33.52
N GLY A 281 11.76 -16.93 -33.01
CA GLY A 281 11.67 -18.39 -33.02
C GLY A 281 12.70 -19.13 -32.14
N LYS A 282 13.37 -18.45 -31.23
CA LYS A 282 14.29 -19.04 -30.27
C LYS A 282 13.51 -19.47 -29.02
N GLU A 283 12.98 -20.70 -29.08
CA GLU A 283 12.50 -21.41 -27.89
C GLU A 283 13.69 -21.74 -26.96
N GLN A 284 14.15 -20.75 -26.20
CA GLN A 284 14.89 -21.03 -24.99
C GLN A 284 13.95 -20.80 -23.82
N ALA A 285 13.70 -21.88 -23.08
CA ALA A 285 12.96 -21.88 -21.83
C ALA A 285 13.65 -20.98 -20.77
N ARG A 286 13.47 -19.67 -20.88
CA ARG A 286 13.79 -18.73 -19.81
C ARG A 286 12.54 -18.50 -18.97
N PRO A 287 12.68 -18.36 -17.64
CA PRO A 287 11.53 -18.14 -16.77
C PRO A 287 10.73 -16.92 -17.25
N ALA A 288 9.41 -17.02 -17.17
CA ALA A 288 8.47 -15.97 -17.48
C ALA A 288 8.94 -14.63 -16.90
N CYS A 289 8.70 -13.54 -17.62
CA CYS A 289 9.08 -12.18 -17.22
C CYS A 289 8.77 -11.92 -15.74
N GLY A 290 9.79 -12.07 -14.90
CA GLY A 290 9.71 -11.95 -13.44
C GLY A 290 9.80 -10.52 -12.95
N ALA A 291 9.87 -9.54 -13.86
CA ALA A 291 9.95 -8.14 -13.51
C ALA A 291 8.75 -7.72 -12.65
N ARG A 292 9.02 -7.33 -11.42
CA ARG A 292 8.04 -6.80 -10.48
C ARG A 292 8.32 -5.31 -10.28
N LEU A 293 7.50 -4.50 -10.90
CA LEU A 293 7.53 -3.06 -10.74
C LEU A 293 6.72 -2.70 -9.49
N GLY A 294 7.39 -2.75 -8.34
CA GLY A 294 6.80 -2.45 -7.03
C GLY A 294 7.06 -1.02 -6.57
N CYS A 295 6.75 -0.75 -5.30
CA CYS A 295 7.06 0.53 -4.66
C CYS A 295 8.59 0.69 -4.51
N TRP A 296 9.11 1.90 -4.70
CA TRP A 296 10.53 2.17 -4.49
C TRP A 296 11.01 1.88 -3.05
N SER A 297 10.12 1.99 -2.07
CA SER A 297 10.40 1.75 -0.64
C SER A 297 10.14 0.29 -0.18
N CYS A 298 9.92 -0.65 -1.11
CA CYS A 298 9.54 -2.02 -0.78
C CYS A 298 10.65 -2.75 -0.03
N SER A 299 10.42 -3.12 1.24
CA SER A 299 11.34 -3.87 2.10
C SER A 299 10.98 -5.35 2.26
N ARG A 300 9.94 -5.82 1.57
CA ARG A 300 9.55 -7.25 1.55
C ARG A 300 10.44 -8.11 0.66
N ILE A 301 11.20 -7.49 -0.22
CA ILE A 301 12.22 -8.11 -1.06
C ILE A 301 13.59 -7.56 -0.62
N SER A 302 14.59 -8.41 -0.53
CA SER A 302 15.96 -7.98 -0.17
C SER A 302 16.61 -7.17 -1.28
N ILE A 303 16.50 -7.64 -2.52
CA ILE A 303 17.07 -7.01 -3.72
C ILE A 303 15.94 -6.68 -4.68
N ASP A 304 15.93 -5.46 -5.19
CA ASP A 304 15.04 -5.02 -6.26
C ASP A 304 15.78 -5.01 -7.60
N SER A 305 15.94 -6.21 -8.17
CA SER A 305 16.64 -6.40 -9.45
C SER A 305 16.02 -5.62 -10.61
N SER A 306 14.71 -5.36 -10.56
CA SER A 306 14.04 -4.57 -11.60
C SER A 306 14.40 -3.09 -11.52
N ALA A 307 14.45 -2.52 -10.31
CA ALA A 307 14.92 -1.15 -10.13
C ALA A 307 16.41 -1.01 -10.49
N ASP A 308 17.24 -1.96 -10.06
CA ASP A 308 18.67 -1.96 -10.41
C ASP A 308 18.89 -2.05 -11.92
N ALA A 309 18.14 -2.91 -12.61
CA ALA A 309 18.20 -3.04 -14.07
C ALA A 309 17.83 -1.74 -14.78
N ILE A 310 16.73 -1.10 -14.37
CA ILE A 310 16.30 0.20 -14.95
C ILE A 310 17.38 1.28 -14.74
N ILE A 311 17.92 1.39 -13.53
CA ILE A 311 18.93 2.40 -13.18
C ILE A 311 20.22 2.19 -13.97
N SER A 312 20.58 0.93 -14.24
CA SER A 312 21.82 0.55 -14.94
C SER A 312 21.73 0.59 -16.45
N ILE A 313 20.65 1.09 -17.04
CA ILE A 313 20.50 1.19 -18.49
C ILE A 313 21.59 2.10 -19.07
N GLU A 314 22.17 1.65 -20.18
CA GLU A 314 23.21 2.37 -20.90
C GLU A 314 22.76 3.81 -21.24
N GLY A 315 23.67 4.76 -21.05
CA GLY A 315 23.39 6.19 -21.24
C GLY A 315 22.82 6.91 -20.02
N GLY A 316 22.64 6.23 -18.86
CA GLY A 316 22.30 6.88 -17.59
C GLY A 316 20.90 7.52 -17.52
N VAL A 317 20.00 7.12 -18.40
CA VAL A 317 18.67 7.75 -18.58
C VAL A 317 17.86 7.76 -17.28
N TYR A 318 18.06 6.75 -16.41
CA TYR A 318 17.32 6.57 -15.15
C TYR A 318 18.20 6.66 -13.91
N GLU A 319 19.44 7.14 -14.01
CA GLU A 319 20.33 7.35 -12.84
C GLU A 319 19.70 8.24 -11.76
N TRP A 320 18.81 9.13 -12.12
CA TRP A 320 18.07 9.98 -11.19
C TRP A 320 17.20 9.20 -10.18
N MET A 321 16.94 7.91 -10.43
CA MET A 321 16.24 7.03 -9.48
C MET A 321 17.19 6.41 -8.43
N ALA A 322 18.49 6.44 -8.63
CA ALA A 322 19.47 5.84 -7.73
C ALA A 322 19.35 6.33 -6.27
N PRO A 323 19.11 7.62 -5.98
CA PRO A 323 18.93 8.07 -4.59
C PRO A 323 17.74 7.41 -3.87
N LEU A 324 16.67 7.04 -4.56
CA LEU A 324 15.53 6.32 -3.97
C LEU A 324 15.89 4.86 -3.66
N ARG A 325 16.64 4.20 -4.55
CA ARG A 325 17.20 2.86 -4.31
C ARG A 325 18.11 2.84 -3.08
N ASP A 326 19.00 3.82 -2.99
CA ASP A 326 19.98 3.93 -1.90
C ASP A 326 19.27 4.27 -0.58
N LEU A 327 18.26 5.13 -0.59
CA LEU A 327 17.40 5.39 0.57
C LEU A 327 16.70 4.11 1.05
N ARG A 328 16.14 3.33 0.13
CA ARG A 328 15.54 2.02 0.46
C ARG A 328 16.55 1.10 1.12
N ALA A 329 17.75 1.00 0.57
CA ALA A 329 18.83 0.16 1.12
C ALA A 329 19.21 0.61 2.54
N TYR A 330 19.32 1.92 2.79
CA TYR A 330 19.54 2.50 4.10
C TYR A 330 18.42 2.14 5.10
N MET A 331 17.16 2.31 4.69
CA MET A 331 16.00 1.97 5.51
C MET A 331 16.01 0.48 5.90
N ILE A 332 16.38 -0.41 4.97
CA ILE A 332 16.49 -1.86 5.24
C ILE A 332 17.66 -2.14 6.20
N ALA A 333 18.82 -1.54 5.99
CA ALA A 333 19.99 -1.73 6.84
C ALA A 333 19.74 -1.32 8.30
N LYS A 334 18.95 -0.25 8.51
CA LYS A 334 18.57 0.25 9.85
C LYS A 334 17.36 -0.46 10.47
N HIS A 335 16.69 -1.35 9.73
CA HIS A 335 15.42 -1.92 10.20
C HIS A 335 15.54 -2.68 11.51
N PHE A 336 16.58 -3.46 11.71
CA PHE A 336 16.81 -4.25 12.93
C PHE A 336 17.82 -3.62 13.90
N ASP A 337 18.27 -2.40 13.66
CA ASP A 337 19.13 -1.65 14.57
C ASP A 337 18.34 -1.27 15.83
N PRO A 338 18.73 -1.75 17.03
CA PRO A 338 18.03 -1.44 18.27
C PRO A 338 17.99 0.06 18.59
N SER A 339 19.04 0.82 18.23
CA SER A 339 19.11 2.26 18.44
C SER A 339 18.17 3.05 17.53
N ALA A 340 17.80 2.45 16.39
CA ALA A 340 16.81 3.02 15.48
C ALA A 340 15.35 2.71 15.90
N ARG A 341 15.14 2.01 17.04
CA ARG A 341 13.80 1.65 17.52
C ARG A 341 13.35 2.56 18.66
N CYS A 342 12.05 2.85 18.67
CA CYS A 342 11.36 3.33 19.84
C CYS A 342 10.78 2.13 20.57
N TRP A 343 11.16 1.97 21.82
CA TRP A 343 10.81 0.79 22.60
C TRP A 343 9.54 0.95 23.42
N LEU A 344 9.06 2.17 23.63
CA LEU A 344 7.82 2.42 24.35
C LEU A 344 6.62 2.10 23.45
N ALA A 345 5.73 1.23 23.91
CA ALA A 345 4.47 0.95 23.22
C ALA A 345 3.57 2.20 23.19
N ARG A 346 2.55 2.20 22.35
CA ARG A 346 1.65 3.33 22.13
C ARG A 346 0.30 3.20 22.85
N THR A 347 0.12 2.13 23.58
CA THR A 347 -1.14 1.84 24.29
C THR A 347 -0.82 1.43 25.72
N VAL A 348 -1.43 2.11 26.65
CA VAL A 348 -1.41 1.78 28.06
C VAL A 348 -2.52 0.75 28.32
N ASN A 349 -2.24 -0.26 29.13
CA ASN A 349 -3.26 -1.15 29.63
C ASN A 349 -4.08 -0.40 30.69
N GLU A 350 -5.34 -0.09 30.40
CA GLU A 350 -6.20 0.72 31.26
C GLU A 350 -6.56 0.01 32.59
N GLU A 351 -6.51 -1.33 32.63
CA GLU A 351 -6.81 -2.09 33.86
C GLU A 351 -5.62 -2.08 34.83
N THR A 352 -4.41 -2.20 34.32
CA THR A 352 -3.19 -2.35 35.14
C THR A 352 -2.37 -1.05 35.23
N GLY A 353 -2.62 -0.07 34.37
CA GLY A 353 -1.80 1.12 34.24
C GLY A 353 -0.40 0.84 33.66
N SER A 354 -0.16 -0.36 33.13
CA SER A 354 1.13 -0.77 32.60
C SER A 354 1.28 -0.46 31.12
N ILE A 355 2.53 -0.40 30.65
CA ILE A 355 2.89 -0.25 29.24
C ILE A 355 3.93 -1.29 28.83
N LYS A 356 3.85 -1.76 27.60
CA LYS A 356 4.81 -2.70 27.03
C LYS A 356 6.05 -1.96 26.52
N ILE A 357 7.22 -2.53 26.77
CA ILE A 357 8.49 -2.15 26.18
C ILE A 357 8.76 -3.12 25.03
N GLN A 358 8.67 -2.63 23.80
CA GLN A 358 8.76 -3.44 22.57
C GLN A 358 9.08 -2.56 21.35
N PRO A 359 9.85 -3.04 20.36
CA PRO A 359 10.39 -2.24 19.25
C PRO A 359 9.41 -2.09 18.07
N ASN A 360 8.21 -1.63 18.31
CA ASN A 360 7.16 -1.57 17.30
C ASN A 360 7.05 -0.23 16.54
N ALA A 361 7.99 0.69 16.79
CA ALA A 361 8.12 1.97 16.11
C ALA A 361 9.60 2.30 15.86
N TYR A 362 9.88 3.25 14.98
CA TYR A 362 11.22 3.83 14.85
C TYR A 362 11.44 4.91 15.89
N SER A 363 12.71 5.11 16.30
CA SER A 363 13.08 6.15 17.26
C SER A 363 12.90 7.54 16.67
N PRO A 364 12.65 8.56 17.50
CA PRO A 364 12.53 9.94 17.04
C PRO A 364 13.74 10.41 16.23
N SER A 365 14.96 10.08 16.66
CA SER A 365 16.20 10.41 15.96
C SER A 365 16.26 9.77 14.57
N HIS A 366 15.94 8.47 14.47
CA HIS A 366 15.94 7.79 13.17
C HIS A 366 14.84 8.33 12.23
N CYS A 367 13.64 8.65 12.75
CA CYS A 367 12.60 9.31 11.96
C CYS A 367 13.07 10.67 11.42
N LEU A 368 13.78 11.45 12.24
CA LEU A 368 14.35 12.74 11.82
C LEU A 368 15.43 12.57 10.75
N ASP A 369 16.31 11.58 10.90
CA ASP A 369 17.35 11.27 9.90
C ASP A 369 16.72 10.88 8.55
N LEU A 370 15.70 10.02 8.58
CA LEU A 370 14.95 9.65 7.36
C LEU A 370 14.29 10.87 6.72
N LEU A 371 13.64 11.73 7.49
CA LEU A 371 13.00 12.94 7.01
C LEU A 371 14.01 13.88 6.33
N ARG A 372 15.17 14.10 6.95
CA ARG A 372 16.26 14.93 6.42
C ARG A 372 16.79 14.39 5.09
N ILE A 373 17.02 13.08 5.02
CA ILE A 373 17.49 12.41 3.80
C ILE A 373 16.43 12.51 2.70
N MET A 374 15.16 12.21 3.01
CA MET A 374 14.05 12.27 2.04
C MET A 374 13.90 13.67 1.44
N LEU A 375 13.88 14.71 2.27
CA LEU A 375 13.78 16.10 1.80
C LEU A 375 15.04 16.53 1.03
N THR A 376 16.22 16.04 1.39
CA THR A 376 17.46 16.30 0.64
C THR A 376 17.43 15.68 -0.75
N ILE A 377 16.93 14.46 -0.87
CA ILE A 377 16.75 13.79 -2.17
C ILE A 377 15.73 14.56 -3.01
N GLN A 378 14.63 14.95 -2.41
CA GLN A 378 13.55 15.67 -3.09
C GLN A 378 14.02 17.02 -3.65
N ILE A 379 14.65 17.87 -2.85
CA ILE A 379 15.14 19.17 -3.33
C ILE A 379 16.21 19.02 -4.42
N ARG A 380 17.05 17.98 -4.37
CA ARG A 380 18.01 17.67 -5.43
C ARG A 380 17.31 17.33 -6.74
N GLU A 381 16.22 16.55 -6.68
CA GLU A 381 15.40 16.26 -7.86
C GLU A 381 14.73 17.52 -8.40
N GLU A 382 14.14 18.34 -7.55
CA GLU A 382 13.50 19.60 -7.96
C GLU A 382 14.49 20.56 -8.65
N ILE A 383 15.72 20.67 -8.12
CA ILE A 383 16.78 21.46 -8.74
C ILE A 383 17.19 20.87 -10.09
N ALA A 384 17.33 19.56 -10.19
CA ALA A 384 17.69 18.88 -11.44
C ALA A 384 16.58 19.04 -12.49
N ALA A 385 15.32 18.85 -12.12
CA ALA A 385 14.17 19.02 -13.00
C ALA A 385 14.06 20.46 -13.52
N ARG A 386 14.26 21.46 -12.64
CA ARG A 386 14.25 22.88 -13.02
C ARG A 386 15.35 23.19 -14.05
N LYS A 387 16.55 22.62 -13.89
CA LYS A 387 17.64 22.77 -14.87
C LYS A 387 17.31 22.15 -16.22
N LEU A 388 16.52 21.10 -16.24
CA LEU A 388 16.07 20.41 -17.46
C LEU A 388 14.80 21.05 -18.06
N GLY A 389 14.18 22.02 -17.38
CA GLY A 389 12.92 22.62 -17.81
C GLY A 389 11.72 21.67 -17.78
N ILE A 390 11.74 20.68 -16.87
CA ILE A 390 10.67 19.69 -16.69
C ILE A 390 10.08 19.78 -15.27
N ALA A 391 8.91 19.21 -15.06
CA ALA A 391 8.39 18.98 -13.71
C ALA A 391 9.24 17.95 -12.95
N PRO A 392 9.33 18.01 -11.61
CA PRO A 392 9.97 16.97 -10.82
C PRO A 392 9.41 15.59 -11.15
N ARG A 393 10.30 14.62 -11.34
CA ARG A 393 9.94 13.25 -11.76
C ARG A 393 9.32 12.46 -10.61
N PHE A 394 9.59 12.88 -9.37
CA PHE A 394 8.95 12.37 -8.17
C PHE A 394 8.90 13.44 -7.07
N THR A 395 7.93 13.27 -6.16
CA THR A 395 7.82 13.97 -4.88
C THR A 395 7.72 12.90 -3.80
N ILE A 396 8.56 12.97 -2.76
CA ILE A 396 8.54 11.99 -1.66
C ILE A 396 7.54 12.42 -0.60
N LEU A 397 7.56 13.70 -0.24
CA LEU A 397 6.69 14.30 0.77
C LEU A 397 6.14 15.63 0.24
N ASP A 398 4.82 15.74 0.21
CA ASP A 398 4.12 16.98 -0.08
C ASP A 398 3.90 17.83 1.19
N GLU A 399 3.39 19.05 1.04
CA GLU A 399 3.17 20.00 2.14
C GLU A 399 2.17 19.47 3.17
N ARG A 400 1.12 18.79 2.71
CA ARG A 400 0.13 18.15 3.58
C ARG A 400 0.75 17.04 4.42
N GLN A 401 1.67 16.26 3.84
CA GLN A 401 2.39 15.22 4.56
C GLN A 401 3.33 15.82 5.61
N LEU A 402 4.01 16.95 5.33
CA LEU A 402 4.85 17.63 6.31
C LEU A 402 4.04 18.13 7.51
N ILE A 403 2.90 18.76 7.28
CA ILE A 403 1.98 19.19 8.33
C ILE A 403 1.45 17.98 9.12
N ALA A 404 1.09 16.89 8.42
CA ALA A 404 0.63 15.65 9.06
C ALA A 404 1.72 15.02 9.94
N ILE A 405 2.99 15.06 9.51
CA ILE A 405 4.11 14.56 10.30
C ILE A 405 4.26 15.35 11.59
N ASP A 406 4.20 16.67 11.54
CA ASP A 406 4.28 17.50 12.76
C ASP A 406 3.09 17.29 13.67
N PHE A 407 1.89 17.27 13.11
CA PHE A 407 0.65 17.06 13.83
C PHE A 407 0.64 15.71 14.58
N ILE A 408 1.00 14.62 13.90
CA ILE A 408 1.04 13.28 14.49
C ILE A 408 2.22 13.12 15.46
N SER A 409 3.38 13.67 15.15
CA SER A 409 4.56 13.61 16.03
C SER A 409 4.32 14.34 17.34
N ALA A 410 3.64 15.46 17.29
CA ALA A 410 3.21 16.21 18.48
C ALA A 410 2.25 15.40 19.35
N ARG A 411 1.32 14.68 18.73
CA ARG A 411 0.39 13.78 19.42
C ARG A 411 1.10 12.71 20.27
N TYR A 412 2.21 12.17 19.78
CA TYR A 412 2.98 11.15 20.50
C TYR A 412 4.04 11.74 21.46
N GLY A 413 4.31 13.03 21.38
CA GLY A 413 5.35 13.67 22.19
C GLY A 413 6.76 13.18 21.90
N TYR A 414 6.99 12.58 20.74
CA TYR A 414 8.29 11.99 20.38
C TYR A 414 9.29 13.02 19.87
N GLN A 415 8.80 14.01 19.14
CA GLN A 415 9.64 15.00 18.46
C GLN A 415 9.52 16.38 19.11
N ASN A 416 10.44 17.24 18.79
CA ASN A 416 10.30 18.67 19.06
C ASN A 416 9.18 19.26 18.21
N SER A 417 8.61 20.35 18.67
CA SER A 417 7.56 21.07 17.98
C SER A 417 7.97 21.48 16.58
N PHE A 418 7.09 21.23 15.59
CA PHE A 418 7.30 21.57 14.18
C PHE A 418 8.60 20.99 13.59
N VAL A 419 8.94 19.74 13.94
CA VAL A 419 10.16 19.08 13.48
C VAL A 419 10.22 18.95 11.96
N ALA A 420 9.11 18.63 11.31
CA ALA A 420 9.07 18.47 9.86
C ALA A 420 9.20 19.81 9.15
N LEU A 421 8.47 20.81 9.59
CA LEU A 421 8.50 22.16 9.01
C LEU A 421 9.83 22.87 9.25
N ARG A 422 10.44 22.69 10.43
CA ARG A 422 11.80 23.19 10.71
C ARG A 422 12.84 22.52 9.81
N THR A 423 12.73 21.22 9.61
CA THR A 423 13.63 20.46 8.73
C THR A 423 13.44 20.87 7.26
N TYR A 424 12.21 21.11 6.84
CA TYR A 424 11.91 21.65 5.52
C TYR A 424 12.60 23.00 5.31
N LYS A 425 12.40 23.96 6.23
CA LYS A 425 13.01 25.29 6.15
C LYS A 425 14.55 25.21 6.17
N GLU A 426 15.12 24.38 7.02
CA GLU A 426 16.57 24.15 7.10
C GLU A 426 17.15 23.67 5.76
N ILE A 427 16.43 22.84 5.03
CA ILE A 427 16.89 22.23 3.75
C ILE A 427 16.56 23.16 2.58
N TYR A 428 15.34 23.69 2.50
CA TYR A 428 14.88 24.45 1.34
C TYR A 428 15.40 25.88 1.33
N GLU A 429 15.43 26.53 2.49
CA GLU A 429 15.90 27.93 2.63
C GLU A 429 17.32 27.99 3.19
N GLY A 430 17.61 27.20 4.23
CA GLY A 430 18.92 27.18 4.88
C GLY A 430 20.03 26.47 4.10
N GLY A 431 19.69 25.78 3.03
CA GLY A 431 20.64 25.11 2.15
C GLY A 431 21.35 23.90 2.72
N LYS A 432 20.94 23.42 3.90
CA LYS A 432 21.52 22.20 4.49
C LYS A 432 21.18 20.96 3.64
N ARG A 433 22.08 19.98 3.66
CA ARG A 433 21.94 18.72 2.93
C ARG A 433 22.40 17.57 3.81
N TYR A 434 21.68 16.45 3.72
CA TYR A 434 21.91 15.26 4.51
C TYR A 434 22.03 14.05 3.56
N ASP A 435 23.24 13.51 3.48
CA ASP A 435 23.51 12.38 2.59
C ASP A 435 23.18 11.07 3.31
N ILE A 436 22.90 10.05 2.52
CA ILE A 436 22.75 8.68 3.02
C ILE A 436 24.13 8.23 3.54
N PRO A 437 24.21 7.72 4.79
CA PRO A 437 25.45 7.18 5.31
C PRO A 437 25.95 6.00 4.45
N ASP A 438 27.26 5.79 4.44
CA ASP A 438 27.84 4.63 3.79
C ASP A 438 27.26 3.34 4.38
N LEU A 439 26.59 2.57 3.54
CA LEU A 439 25.88 1.35 3.93
C LEU A 439 26.80 0.26 4.46
N GLU A 440 28.06 0.22 3.98
CA GLU A 440 29.05 -0.75 4.45
C GLU A 440 29.51 -0.45 5.89
N SER A 441 29.40 0.80 6.32
CA SER A 441 29.71 1.24 7.68
C SER A 441 28.61 0.92 8.70
N ILE A 442 27.40 0.57 8.26
CA ILE A 442 26.26 0.29 9.14
C ILE A 442 26.41 -1.12 9.73
N PRO A 443 26.41 -1.28 11.06
CA PRO A 443 26.42 -2.59 11.69
C PRO A 443 25.26 -3.45 11.24
N LYS A 444 25.51 -4.72 10.95
CA LYS A 444 24.48 -5.67 10.55
C LYS A 444 23.72 -6.18 11.77
N HIS A 445 22.46 -5.86 11.83
CA HIS A 445 21.54 -6.32 12.86
C HIS A 445 20.53 -7.32 12.30
N THR A 446 19.97 -8.13 13.19
CA THR A 446 18.99 -9.17 12.89
C THR A 446 17.75 -9.02 13.76
N GLU A 447 16.72 -9.77 13.50
CA GLU A 447 15.50 -9.82 14.33
C GLU A 447 15.81 -10.13 15.80
N LYS A 448 16.90 -10.86 16.10
CA LYS A 448 17.32 -11.19 17.47
C LYS A 448 17.73 -9.96 18.27
N ASP A 449 18.31 -8.96 17.61
CA ASP A 449 18.79 -7.74 18.26
C ASP A 449 17.62 -6.86 18.75
N VAL A 450 16.43 -7.07 18.21
CA VAL A 450 15.18 -6.37 18.58
C VAL A 450 14.17 -7.30 19.26
N ALA A 451 14.63 -8.38 19.89
CA ALA A 451 13.74 -9.38 20.53
C ALA A 451 13.33 -9.03 21.97
N PHE A 452 13.94 -8.01 22.59
CA PHE A 452 13.63 -7.63 23.97
C PHE A 452 12.16 -7.27 24.16
N ARG A 453 11.57 -7.73 25.27
CA ARG A 453 10.20 -7.43 25.67
C ARG A 453 10.13 -7.31 27.18
N ALA A 454 9.40 -6.32 27.66
CA ALA A 454 9.08 -6.12 29.06
C ALA A 454 7.71 -5.45 29.22
N GLU A 455 7.21 -5.46 30.43
CA GLU A 455 6.03 -4.68 30.83
C GLU A 455 6.37 -3.93 32.11
N VAL A 456 6.01 -2.65 32.18
CA VAL A 456 6.36 -1.76 33.30
C VAL A 456 5.17 -0.86 33.64
N PRO A 457 5.05 -0.39 34.89
CA PRO A 457 4.08 0.65 35.26
C PRO A 457 4.32 1.92 34.45
N PHE A 458 3.24 2.63 34.11
CA PHE A 458 3.34 3.85 33.30
C PHE A 458 2.29 4.89 33.67
N ALA A 459 1.03 4.48 33.84
CA ALA A 459 -0.06 5.39 34.12
C ALA A 459 -0.12 5.75 35.61
N ASP A 460 -0.16 7.05 35.89
CA ASP A 460 -0.44 7.61 37.23
C ASP A 460 -1.86 8.19 37.30
N ALA A 461 -2.18 8.86 38.40
CA ALA A 461 -3.49 9.45 38.59
C ALA A 461 -3.82 10.54 37.55
N GLU A 462 -2.80 11.25 37.03
CA GLU A 462 -2.98 12.30 36.03
C GLU A 462 -3.31 11.73 34.66
N TYR A 463 -2.82 10.53 34.34
CA TYR A 463 -3.14 9.85 33.08
C TYR A 463 -4.64 9.66 32.90
N HIS A 464 -5.38 9.39 33.97
CA HIS A 464 -6.82 9.16 33.92
C HIS A 464 -7.65 10.43 33.80
N SER A 465 -7.01 11.60 33.94
CA SER A 465 -7.67 12.89 33.75
C SER A 465 -7.80 13.21 32.27
N ALA A 466 -9.03 13.43 31.79
CA ALA A 466 -9.26 13.81 30.41
C ALA A 466 -8.54 15.11 30.05
N TRP A 467 -7.88 15.13 28.91
CA TRP A 467 -7.23 16.34 28.42
C TRP A 467 -8.26 17.35 27.92
N ARG A 468 -8.19 18.58 28.41
CA ARG A 468 -9.26 19.56 28.18
C ARG A 468 -9.18 20.25 26.81
N GLY A 469 -8.02 20.25 26.15
CA GLY A 469 -7.78 20.96 24.90
C GLY A 469 -8.66 20.50 23.74
N PHE A 470 -8.96 19.21 23.64
CA PHE A 470 -9.82 18.66 22.58
C PHE A 470 -11.31 18.74 22.84
N ARG A 471 -11.73 19.26 23.97
CA ARG A 471 -13.17 19.40 24.31
C ARG A 471 -13.81 20.65 23.73
N ASN A 472 -13.04 21.51 23.09
CA ASN A 472 -13.60 22.68 22.43
C ASN A 472 -14.27 22.22 21.13
N ILE A 473 -15.59 22.28 21.12
CA ILE A 473 -16.43 21.84 20.00
C ILE A 473 -16.16 22.63 18.70
N SER A 474 -15.61 23.84 18.80
CA SER A 474 -15.24 24.65 17.64
C SER A 474 -14.04 24.10 16.85
N HIS A 475 -13.26 23.19 17.44
CA HIS A 475 -12.12 22.55 16.81
C HIS A 475 -12.48 21.23 16.09
N ALA A 476 -13.72 20.78 16.19
CA ALA A 476 -14.14 19.52 15.58
C ALA A 476 -15.06 19.77 14.41
N MET A 477 -14.59 19.56 13.22
CA MET A 477 -15.46 19.42 12.05
C MET A 477 -15.97 17.98 11.95
N VAL A 478 -17.18 17.86 11.44
CA VAL A 478 -17.86 16.59 11.28
C VAL A 478 -18.18 16.43 9.81
N ASP A 479 -17.43 15.57 9.15
CA ASP A 479 -17.83 15.06 7.86
C ASP A 479 -18.61 13.76 8.05
N TRP A 480 -19.91 13.82 7.75
CA TRP A 480 -20.81 12.70 7.91
C TRP A 480 -20.93 11.93 6.59
N GLU A 481 -20.43 10.71 6.55
CA GLU A 481 -20.61 9.86 5.37
C GLU A 481 -22.05 9.42 5.16
N SER A 482 -22.78 9.20 6.25
CA SER A 482 -24.19 8.83 6.17
C SER A 482 -24.97 9.20 7.41
N THR A 483 -26.24 9.47 7.24
CA THR A 483 -27.21 9.65 8.30
C THR A 483 -28.17 8.47 8.28
N THR A 484 -28.33 7.77 9.40
CA THR A 484 -29.26 6.67 9.54
C THR A 484 -30.23 6.97 10.68
N THR A 485 -31.53 6.83 10.44
CA THR A 485 -32.54 6.91 11.51
C THR A 485 -32.79 5.51 12.06
N LEU A 486 -32.57 5.32 13.35
CA LEU A 486 -32.85 4.08 14.06
C LEU A 486 -34.37 3.90 14.25
N ALA A 487 -34.78 2.68 14.66
CA ALA A 487 -36.19 2.34 14.83
C ALA A 487 -36.91 3.19 15.91
N ASP A 488 -36.16 3.75 16.85
CA ASP A 488 -36.64 4.64 17.91
C ASP A 488 -36.70 6.14 17.49
N GLY A 489 -36.43 6.43 16.21
CA GLY A 489 -36.36 7.80 15.68
C GLY A 489 -35.04 8.53 15.92
N THR A 490 -34.07 7.91 16.59
CA THR A 490 -32.75 8.50 16.81
C THR A 490 -31.99 8.61 15.49
N ILE A 491 -31.49 9.82 15.19
CA ILE A 491 -30.65 10.05 14.03
C ILE A 491 -29.22 9.75 14.40
N VAL A 492 -28.64 8.71 13.77
CA VAL A 492 -27.22 8.35 13.93
C VAL A 492 -26.47 8.79 12.69
N GLN A 493 -25.41 9.51 12.91
CA GLN A 493 -24.48 9.94 11.87
C GLN A 493 -23.22 9.10 11.98
N SER A 494 -22.82 8.44 10.89
CA SER A 494 -21.57 7.68 10.84
C SER A 494 -20.45 8.56 10.30
N ALA A 495 -19.38 8.68 11.08
CA ALA A 495 -18.14 9.32 10.63
C ALA A 495 -17.37 8.38 9.69
N ASN A 496 -16.50 8.95 8.87
CA ASN A 496 -15.56 8.18 8.05
C ASN A 496 -14.57 7.44 8.97
N ILE A 497 -14.78 6.14 9.17
CA ILE A 497 -14.03 5.32 10.12
C ILE A 497 -12.55 5.16 9.71
N GLY A 498 -12.21 5.41 8.46
CA GLY A 498 -10.85 5.25 7.92
C GLY A 498 -9.97 6.50 7.98
N ASN A 499 -10.49 7.62 8.44
CA ASN A 499 -9.76 8.89 8.47
C ASN A 499 -9.89 9.55 9.85
N GLU A 500 -8.75 9.82 10.50
CA GLU A 500 -8.73 10.42 11.83
C GLU A 500 -8.77 11.96 11.76
N PHE A 501 -8.24 12.52 10.70
CA PHE A 501 -8.16 13.96 10.45
C PHE A 501 -8.01 14.24 8.95
N GLU A 502 -8.23 15.47 8.55
CA GLU A 502 -8.01 15.96 7.20
C GLU A 502 -7.16 17.22 7.22
N ILE A 503 -6.37 17.41 6.16
CA ILE A 503 -5.65 18.63 5.86
C ILE A 503 -6.04 19.02 4.45
N ASP A 504 -6.67 20.17 4.31
CA ASP A 504 -7.03 20.72 3.02
C ASP A 504 -5.78 21.14 2.23
N GLU A 505 -5.79 20.95 0.91
CA GLU A 505 -4.64 21.24 0.05
C GLU A 505 -4.37 22.75 0.01
N GLU A 506 -5.40 23.55 -0.22
CA GLU A 506 -5.30 25.02 -0.22
C GLU A 506 -4.90 25.53 1.15
N GLY A 507 -5.46 24.96 2.23
CA GLY A 507 -5.10 25.29 3.60
C GLY A 507 -3.64 24.98 3.94
N ALA A 508 -3.08 23.91 3.39
CA ALA A 508 -1.67 23.56 3.54
C ALA A 508 -0.77 24.55 2.79
N GLU A 509 -1.10 24.87 1.54
CA GLU A 509 -0.37 25.84 0.72
C GLU A 509 -0.36 27.24 1.39
N LEU A 510 -1.52 27.70 1.87
CA LEU A 510 -1.63 28.97 2.58
C LEU A 510 -0.82 28.98 3.88
N PHE A 511 -0.81 27.88 4.62
CA PHE A 511 0.00 27.75 5.83
C PHE A 511 1.49 27.87 5.48
N MET A 512 1.96 27.12 4.48
CA MET A 512 3.36 27.16 4.07
C MET A 512 3.79 28.53 3.54
N ALA A 513 2.91 29.23 2.82
CA ALA A 513 3.22 30.51 2.22
C ALA A 513 3.21 31.70 3.21
N PHE A 514 2.32 31.67 4.21
CA PHE A 514 2.05 32.85 5.02
C PHE A 514 2.21 32.65 6.53
N GLU A 515 2.01 31.43 7.03
CA GLU A 515 1.94 31.17 8.46
C GLU A 515 3.19 30.49 9.03
N LEU A 516 3.95 29.80 8.18
CA LEU A 516 5.10 28.97 8.57
C LEU A 516 6.10 29.73 9.44
N ASP A 517 6.56 30.89 8.98
CA ASP A 517 7.58 31.67 9.69
C ASP A 517 7.07 32.15 11.05
N TYR A 518 5.84 32.64 11.06
CA TYR A 518 5.18 33.10 12.29
C TYR A 518 5.01 31.96 13.30
N ALA A 519 4.60 30.78 12.84
CA ALA A 519 4.47 29.60 13.68
C ALA A 519 5.82 29.17 14.29
N LEU A 520 6.88 29.16 13.49
CA LEU A 520 8.21 28.74 13.93
C LEU A 520 8.87 29.73 14.89
N GLU A 521 8.62 31.04 14.74
CA GLU A 521 9.19 32.07 15.60
C GLU A 521 8.47 32.18 16.93
N ARG A 522 7.15 32.08 16.92
CA ARG A 522 6.31 32.42 18.08
C ARG A 522 6.09 31.25 19.03
N ILE A 523 6.13 30.03 18.53
CA ILE A 523 5.85 28.87 19.35
C ILE A 523 7.16 28.27 19.84
N ASN A 524 7.65 28.77 20.96
CA ASN A 524 8.73 28.13 21.70
C ASN A 524 8.16 26.96 22.51
N LEU A 525 7.78 25.88 21.80
CA LEU A 525 6.98 24.78 22.33
C LEU A 525 7.81 23.53 22.63
N LEU A 526 9.08 23.70 22.95
CA LEU A 526 9.95 22.60 23.36
C LEU A 526 9.35 21.80 24.53
N ASP A 527 8.54 22.45 25.36
CA ASP A 527 8.00 21.90 26.60
C ASP A 527 6.53 21.44 26.51
N ASN A 528 5.84 21.70 25.41
CA ASN A 528 4.46 21.24 25.23
C ASN A 528 4.15 20.81 23.78
N PRO A 529 4.39 19.56 23.45
CA PRO A 529 4.15 19.07 22.09
C PRO A 529 2.68 19.18 21.64
N MET A 530 1.73 19.16 22.61
CA MET A 530 0.31 19.27 22.28
C MET A 530 -0.09 20.68 21.80
N ALA A 531 0.69 21.72 22.09
CA ALA A 531 0.41 23.05 21.57
C ALA A 531 0.53 23.14 20.04
N VAL A 532 1.31 22.26 19.41
CA VAL A 532 1.35 22.12 17.94
C VAL A 532 0.01 21.61 17.40
N VAL A 533 -0.58 20.65 18.10
CA VAL A 533 -1.89 20.10 17.74
C VAL A 533 -2.97 21.19 17.87
N ASP A 534 -2.99 21.90 19.00
CA ASP A 534 -3.92 23.01 19.22
C ASP A 534 -3.75 24.14 18.19
N TYR A 535 -2.52 24.41 17.80
CA TYR A 535 -2.22 25.44 16.80
C TYR A 535 -2.83 25.09 15.44
N PHE A 536 -2.55 23.91 14.92
CA PHE A 536 -3.08 23.49 13.62
C PHE A 536 -4.62 23.38 13.62
N VAL A 537 -5.19 22.84 14.69
CA VAL A 537 -6.65 22.70 14.81
C VAL A 537 -7.31 24.07 15.02
N GLY A 538 -6.69 24.92 15.83
CA GLY A 538 -7.19 26.28 16.09
C GLY A 538 -7.14 27.19 14.87
N LEU A 539 -6.14 27.01 14.01
CA LEU A 539 -6.01 27.71 12.74
C LEU A 539 -6.96 27.16 11.66
N GLY A 540 -7.45 25.93 11.83
CA GLY A 540 -8.29 25.26 10.83
C GLY A 540 -7.51 24.53 9.73
N THR A 541 -6.17 24.55 9.76
CA THR A 541 -5.32 23.82 8.81
C THR A 541 -5.53 22.31 8.92
N VAL A 542 -5.75 21.82 10.14
CA VAL A 542 -6.09 20.44 10.43
C VAL A 542 -7.50 20.35 10.99
N THR A 543 -8.30 19.49 10.39
CA THR A 543 -9.67 19.20 10.78
C THR A 543 -9.76 17.80 11.40
N LEU A 544 -10.32 17.67 12.59
CA LEU A 544 -10.51 16.40 13.28
C LEU A 544 -11.91 15.83 13.02
N TYR A 545 -12.00 14.53 12.77
CA TYR A 545 -13.28 13.84 12.73
C TYR A 545 -13.81 13.58 14.14
N LYS A 546 -15.09 13.86 14.37
CA LYS A 546 -15.73 13.78 15.68
C LYS A 546 -15.59 12.41 16.35
N GLY A 547 -15.62 11.33 15.58
CA GLY A 547 -15.45 9.96 16.08
C GLY A 547 -14.05 9.65 16.61
N SER A 548 -13.03 10.44 16.26
CA SER A 548 -11.65 10.25 16.70
C SER A 548 -11.23 11.03 17.94
N LEU A 549 -12.08 11.92 18.45
CA LEU A 549 -11.73 12.80 19.58
C LEU A 549 -11.31 12.05 20.86
N GLY A 550 -11.96 10.92 21.17
CA GLY A 550 -11.59 10.11 22.33
C GLY A 550 -10.21 9.47 22.19
N GLU A 551 -9.84 9.06 20.99
CA GLU A 551 -8.50 8.54 20.72
C GLU A 551 -7.44 9.63 20.79
N TRP A 552 -7.72 10.80 20.25
CA TRP A 552 -6.83 11.96 20.37
C TRP A 552 -6.62 12.41 21.81
N ASP A 553 -7.67 12.42 22.63
CA ASP A 553 -7.56 12.69 24.06
C ASP A 553 -6.67 11.67 24.79
N ARG A 554 -6.83 10.38 24.49
CA ARG A 554 -5.99 9.33 25.05
C ARG A 554 -4.52 9.50 24.67
N MET A 555 -4.25 9.84 23.41
CA MET A 555 -2.88 10.06 22.92
C MET A 555 -2.24 11.31 23.54
N ALA A 556 -3.01 12.37 23.74
CA ALA A 556 -2.55 13.56 24.44
C ALA A 556 -2.15 13.25 25.89
N ARG A 557 -2.95 12.45 26.59
CA ARG A 557 -2.62 11.97 27.93
C ARG A 557 -1.33 11.17 27.96
N MET A 558 -1.13 10.26 26.98
CA MET A 558 0.11 9.49 26.85
C MET A 558 1.31 10.40 26.57
N SER A 559 1.19 11.37 25.68
CA SER A 559 2.25 12.36 25.40
C SER A 559 2.65 13.13 26.65
N ASN A 560 1.67 13.60 27.42
CA ASN A 560 1.92 14.28 28.70
C ASN A 560 2.64 13.38 29.71
N GLN A 561 2.30 12.08 29.77
CA GLN A 561 2.99 11.14 30.67
C GLN A 561 4.43 10.86 30.24
N ILE A 562 4.71 10.73 28.94
CA ILE A 562 6.09 10.60 28.44
C ILE A 562 6.93 11.79 28.93
N PHE A 563 6.37 12.98 28.82
CA PHE A 563 7.00 14.21 29.26
C PHE A 563 7.16 14.27 30.79
N ALA A 564 6.10 14.02 31.54
CA ALA A 564 6.10 14.03 33.02
C ALA A 564 7.03 12.97 33.61
N HIS A 565 7.24 11.86 32.93
CA HIS A 565 8.19 10.84 33.34
C HIS A 565 9.64 11.15 32.96
N GLY A 566 9.87 12.14 32.09
CA GLY A 566 11.23 12.51 31.64
C GLY A 566 11.90 11.44 30.78
N ILE A 567 11.12 10.62 30.07
CA ILE A 567 11.64 9.47 29.31
C ILE A 567 11.80 9.75 27.81
N LYS A 568 11.51 10.96 27.35
CA LYS A 568 11.56 11.32 25.92
C LYS A 568 12.93 10.97 25.27
N ASP A 569 14.01 11.25 25.95
CA ASP A 569 15.36 11.10 25.41
C ASP A 569 15.87 9.65 25.45
N ILE A 570 15.24 8.77 26.21
CA ILE A 570 15.59 7.36 26.37
C ILE A 570 14.66 6.39 25.65
N LEU A 571 13.77 6.87 24.80
CA LEU A 571 12.81 6.03 24.05
C LEU A 571 13.48 4.97 23.16
N HIS A 572 14.76 5.15 22.83
CA HIS A 572 15.58 4.23 22.06
C HIS A 572 16.32 3.18 22.91
N ASP A 573 16.30 3.30 24.25
CA ASP A 573 17.00 2.41 25.18
C ASP A 573 15.99 1.63 26.05
N PRO A 574 15.74 0.34 25.77
CA PRO A 574 14.75 -0.44 26.48
C PRO A 574 15.12 -0.71 27.94
N GLN A 575 16.42 -0.83 28.28
CA GLN A 575 16.88 -1.03 29.64
C GLN A 575 16.69 0.23 30.48
N ALA A 576 17.11 1.37 29.96
CA ALA A 576 16.91 2.66 30.64
C ALA A 576 15.42 2.96 30.85
N LEU A 577 14.54 2.65 29.90
CA LEU A 577 13.10 2.77 30.06
C LEU A 577 12.56 1.92 31.21
N VAL A 578 12.96 0.64 31.27
CA VAL A 578 12.52 -0.28 32.32
C VAL A 578 12.99 0.19 33.70
N GLU A 579 14.26 0.57 33.85
CA GLU A 579 14.84 1.02 35.10
C GLU A 579 14.19 2.32 35.58
N THR A 580 14.06 3.30 34.69
CA THR A 580 13.48 4.62 35.01
C THR A 580 12.01 4.50 35.44
N LEU A 581 11.20 3.75 34.69
CA LEU A 581 9.76 3.63 34.99
C LEU A 581 9.54 2.79 36.26
N ARG A 582 10.27 1.71 36.49
CA ARG A 582 10.18 0.94 37.73
C ARG A 582 10.60 1.75 38.95
N ALA A 583 11.69 2.48 38.85
CA ALA A 583 12.14 3.36 39.95
C ALA A 583 11.09 4.41 40.29
N LYS A 584 10.46 5.01 39.28
CA LYS A 584 9.43 6.05 39.49
C LYS A 584 8.19 5.52 40.22
N PHE A 585 7.80 4.28 39.96
CA PHE A 585 6.63 3.64 40.59
C PHE A 585 7.00 2.77 41.80
N ASN A 586 8.22 2.84 42.30
CA ASN A 586 8.73 2.08 43.46
C ASN A 586 8.52 0.55 43.32
N VAL A 587 8.67 0.03 42.10
CA VAL A 587 8.59 -1.41 41.81
C VAL A 587 9.99 -2.00 41.83
N GLU A 588 10.25 -2.96 42.72
CA GLU A 588 11.54 -3.64 42.78
C GLU A 588 11.93 -4.28 41.43
N PRO A 589 13.23 -4.36 41.10
CA PRO A 589 13.69 -5.03 39.90
C PRO A 589 13.22 -6.48 39.90
N ALA A 590 12.37 -6.88 38.96
CA ALA A 590 12.07 -8.29 38.79
C ALA A 590 13.36 -9.03 38.47
N ALA A 591 13.60 -10.18 39.14
CA ALA A 591 14.69 -11.05 38.81
C ALA A 591 14.73 -11.28 37.30
N ALA A 592 15.94 -11.21 36.72
CA ALA A 592 16.14 -11.33 35.27
C ALA A 592 15.38 -12.56 34.74
N ILE A 593 14.41 -12.34 33.84
CA ILE A 593 13.71 -13.43 33.17
C ILE A 593 14.76 -14.11 32.27
N PRO A 594 15.00 -15.43 32.45
CA PRO A 594 15.93 -16.14 31.59
C PRO A 594 15.44 -16.09 30.13
N THR A 595 16.35 -15.83 29.22
CA THR A 595 16.16 -15.79 27.77
C THR A 595 15.88 -17.18 27.16
N SER A 596 15.00 -18.00 27.73
CA SER A 596 14.69 -19.32 27.21
C SER A 596 13.21 -19.68 27.36
N GLU A 597 12.36 -18.98 26.65
CA GLU A 597 11.12 -19.59 26.17
C GLU A 597 10.80 -19.02 24.79
N ARG A 598 11.00 -19.86 23.79
CA ARG A 598 10.61 -19.62 22.41
C ARG A 598 9.11 -19.43 22.36
N ALA A 599 8.64 -18.21 22.16
CA ALA A 599 7.33 -17.99 21.61
C ALA A 599 7.34 -18.56 20.18
N THR A 600 6.66 -19.67 19.98
CA THR A 600 6.41 -20.25 18.67
C THR A 600 5.64 -19.26 17.80
N LEU A 601 5.95 -19.21 16.53
CA LEU A 601 5.39 -18.34 15.49
C LEU A 601 3.84 -18.31 15.40
N SER A 602 3.12 -19.14 16.14
CA SER A 602 1.67 -19.22 16.17
C SER A 602 0.97 -18.14 17.03
N GLN A 603 1.70 -17.34 17.81
CA GLN A 603 1.13 -16.26 18.62
C GLN A 603 1.19 -14.86 17.97
N LEU A 604 1.77 -14.76 16.77
CA LEU A 604 1.81 -13.51 15.99
C LEU A 604 0.57 -13.29 15.10
N GLU A 605 -0.36 -14.24 15.05
CA GLU A 605 -1.58 -14.17 14.20
C GLU A 605 -2.76 -13.45 14.85
N PHE A 606 -2.68 -12.97 16.08
CA PHE A 606 -3.83 -12.40 16.81
C PHE A 606 -3.90 -10.86 16.84
N TRP A 607 -3.11 -10.15 16.03
CA TRP A 607 -3.21 -8.68 15.89
C TRP A 607 -3.10 -8.24 14.42
N LEU A 608 -4.03 -8.72 13.61
CA LEU A 608 -4.41 -8.14 12.31
C LEU A 608 -5.70 -7.38 12.46
#